data_4b8c0d4a10863f453154a6af3477637b
#
_entry.id   4b8c0d4a10863f453154a6af3477637b
#
_cell.length_a   1.000
_cell.length_b   1.000
_cell.length_c   1.000
_cell.angle_alpha   90.00
_cell.angle_beta   90.00
_cell.angle_gamma   90.00
#
_symmetry.space_group_name_H-M   'P 1'
#
loop_
_entity.id
_entity.type
_entity.pdbx_description
1 polymer ?
#
loop_
_entity_poly.entity_id
_entity_poly.type
_entity_poly.pdbx_seq_one_letter_code
_entity_poly.pdbx_strand_id
1 'polypeptide(L)'
;HDALPIWILPASELSIRFNELTPIETILQRYPTGLDDVFPLVGSDLRQPQLCLQEPTSGRKMTIATTNQSMVLFSTTGFEAPFSINGQAMHSNYGLAIEPQEYPDIVHHPQWGSILLPANKKQTYQTVYQFNLL
;
A
#
# COMPACT_ATOMS: atom_id res chain seq x y z
N HIS A 1 3.47 -15.44 -18.92
CA HIS A 1 3.54 -14.15 -18.21
C HIS A 1 4.88 -14.13 -17.52
N ASP A 2 5.84 -13.47 -18.13
CA ASP A 2 7.13 -13.21 -17.48
C ASP A 2 6.84 -12.21 -16.35
N ALA A 3 7.01 -12.65 -15.11
CA ALA A 3 6.96 -11.75 -13.98
C ALA A 3 8.03 -10.69 -14.19
N LEU A 4 7.64 -9.43 -14.22
CA LEU A 4 8.60 -8.34 -14.28
C LEU A 4 9.49 -8.41 -13.04
N PRO A 5 10.82 -8.24 -13.17
CA PRO A 5 11.70 -8.25 -12.02
C PRO A 5 11.30 -7.13 -11.05
N ILE A 6 11.18 -7.47 -9.76
CA ILE A 6 10.96 -6.48 -8.71
C ILE A 6 12.26 -5.70 -8.53
N TRP A 7 12.20 -4.40 -8.80
CA TRP A 7 13.32 -3.49 -8.58
C TRP A 7 13.15 -2.80 -7.23
N ILE A 8 14.16 -2.91 -6.37
CA ILE A 8 14.24 -2.11 -5.15
C ILE A 8 15.00 -0.84 -5.49
N LEU A 9 14.30 0.28 -5.46
CA LEU A 9 14.90 1.60 -5.63
C LEU A 9 15.19 2.21 -4.26
N PRO A 10 16.33 2.89 -4.08
CA PRO A 10 16.55 3.71 -2.91
C PRO A 10 15.47 4.78 -2.77
N ALA A 11 15.02 5.06 -1.55
CA ALA A 11 14.00 6.09 -1.29
C ALA A 11 14.42 7.48 -1.81
N SER A 12 15.74 7.73 -1.97
CA SER A 12 16.28 8.95 -2.57
C SER A 12 16.00 9.08 -4.07
N GLU A 13 15.71 7.99 -4.76
CA GLU A 13 15.36 7.98 -6.18
C GLU A 13 13.85 8.15 -6.41
N LEU A 14 13.05 8.05 -5.36
CA LEU A 14 11.62 8.33 -5.44
C LEU A 14 11.41 9.83 -5.59
N SER A 15 10.68 10.21 -6.60
CA SER A 15 10.34 11.62 -6.87
C SER A 15 9.35 12.21 -5.86
N ILE A 16 8.81 11.39 -4.96
CA ILE A 16 7.82 11.75 -3.94
C ILE A 16 8.29 11.22 -2.59
N ARG A 17 8.13 12.07 -1.56
CA ARG A 17 8.35 11.68 -0.18
C ARG A 17 7.03 11.23 0.43
N PHE A 18 6.87 9.92 0.62
CA PHE A 18 5.68 9.33 1.26
C PHE A 18 5.62 9.52 2.78
N ASN A 19 6.61 10.14 3.40
CA ASN A 19 6.61 10.50 4.81
C ASN A 19 5.91 11.84 5.12
N GLU A 20 5.38 12.50 4.11
CA GLU A 20 4.61 13.74 4.23
C GLU A 20 3.22 13.57 3.61
N LEU A 21 2.22 14.25 4.18
CA LEU A 21 0.87 14.26 3.60
C LEU A 21 0.93 14.92 2.23
N THR A 22 0.72 14.13 1.20
CA THR A 22 0.77 14.56 -0.19
C THR A 22 -0.56 14.25 -0.86
N PRO A 23 -1.19 15.17 -1.59
CA PRO A 23 -2.40 14.89 -2.36
C PRO A 23 -2.19 13.71 -3.31
N ILE A 24 -3.12 12.77 -3.35
CA ILE A 24 -3.04 11.59 -4.25
C ILE A 24 -2.94 12.04 -5.71
N GLU A 25 -3.63 13.10 -6.08
CA GLU A 25 -3.52 13.69 -7.42
C GLU A 25 -2.07 14.06 -7.77
N THR A 26 -1.34 14.67 -6.84
CA THR A 26 0.08 15.02 -7.03
C THR A 26 0.94 13.77 -7.20
N ILE A 27 0.62 12.71 -6.47
CA ILE A 27 1.30 11.42 -6.62
C ILE A 27 1.05 10.86 -8.02
N LEU A 28 -0.21 10.76 -8.43
CA LEU A 28 -0.60 10.16 -9.71
C LEU A 28 -0.11 10.96 -10.93
N GLN A 29 0.10 12.28 -10.80
CA GLN A 29 0.74 13.07 -11.86
C GLN A 29 2.18 12.62 -12.15
N ARG A 30 2.87 12.08 -11.15
CA ARG A 30 4.24 11.55 -11.30
C ARG A 30 4.28 10.06 -11.64
N TYR A 31 3.17 9.37 -11.42
CA TYR A 31 2.96 7.96 -11.77
C TYR A 31 1.80 7.84 -12.77
N PRO A 32 2.02 8.21 -14.04
CA PRO A 32 0.92 8.30 -15.03
C PRO A 32 0.28 6.95 -15.35
N THR A 33 0.97 5.84 -15.08
CA THR A 33 0.44 4.48 -15.17
C THR A 33 -0.27 4.03 -13.90
N GLY A 34 -0.30 4.87 -12.86
CA GLY A 34 -0.81 4.56 -11.54
C GLY A 34 0.23 3.97 -10.60
N LEU A 35 -0.20 3.73 -9.37
CA LEU A 35 0.59 3.02 -8.37
C LEU A 35 0.37 1.51 -8.51
N ASP A 36 1.45 0.76 -8.43
CA ASP A 36 1.51 -0.69 -8.22
C ASP A 36 2.86 -1.00 -7.58
N ASP A 37 3.08 -0.38 -6.42
CA ASP A 37 4.39 -0.30 -5.81
C ASP A 37 4.40 -0.87 -4.41
N VAL A 38 5.56 -1.43 -4.03
CA VAL A 38 5.83 -2.00 -2.72
C VAL A 38 6.64 -1.02 -1.88
N PHE A 39 6.11 -0.64 -0.73
CA PHE A 39 6.77 0.25 0.22
C PHE A 39 7.25 -0.53 1.43
N PRO A 40 8.58 -0.61 1.66
CA PRO A 40 9.12 -1.15 2.90
C PRO A 40 8.65 -0.32 4.09
N LEU A 41 8.23 -1.00 5.16
CA LEU A 41 7.81 -0.34 6.38
C LEU A 41 8.94 -0.30 7.40
N VAL A 42 9.03 0.82 8.10
CA VAL A 42 9.99 0.98 9.21
C VAL A 42 9.27 0.71 10.53
N GLY A 43 9.65 -0.37 11.18
CA GLY A 43 9.05 -0.78 12.46
C GLY A 43 7.74 -1.54 12.29
N SER A 44 7.34 -2.19 13.37
CA SER A 44 6.12 -3.01 13.48
C SER A 44 5.29 -2.66 14.72
N ASP A 45 5.49 -1.47 15.28
CA ASP A 45 4.74 -1.01 16.45
C ASP A 45 3.33 -0.59 16.06
N LEU A 46 2.34 -1.38 16.43
CA LEU A 46 0.93 -1.11 16.14
C LEU A 46 0.39 0.19 16.76
N ARG A 47 1.14 0.82 17.67
CA ARG A 47 0.81 2.14 18.23
C ARG A 47 1.25 3.29 17.32
N GLN A 48 2.08 3.02 16.32
CA GLN A 48 2.60 3.99 15.38
C GLN A 48 2.13 3.62 13.96
N PRO A 49 1.09 4.29 13.44
CA PRO A 49 0.61 4.02 12.10
C PRO A 49 1.70 4.27 11.04
N GLN A 50 1.84 3.35 10.12
CA GLN A 50 2.75 3.47 8.99
C GLN A 50 2.09 4.13 7.77
N LEU A 51 0.74 4.18 7.74
CA LEU A 51 0.00 4.87 6.68
C LEU A 51 -1.08 5.76 7.30
N CYS A 52 -1.24 6.94 6.70
CA CYS A 52 -2.34 7.85 6.99
C CYS A 52 -2.98 8.31 5.67
N LEU A 53 -4.28 8.12 5.55
CA LEU A 53 -5.09 8.64 4.46
C LEU A 53 -6.13 9.62 5.03
N GLN A 54 -6.23 10.80 4.41
CA GLN A 54 -7.15 11.86 4.84
C GLN A 54 -7.96 12.37 3.65
N GLU A 55 -9.23 12.69 3.90
CA GLU A 55 -10.10 13.38 2.95
C GLU A 55 -10.62 14.67 3.61
N PRO A 56 -10.07 15.83 3.26
CA PRO A 56 -10.33 17.08 3.97
C PRO A 56 -11.78 17.59 3.85
N THR A 57 -12.47 17.30 2.74
CA THR A 57 -13.83 17.81 2.50
C THR A 57 -14.83 17.16 3.45
N SER A 58 -14.74 15.85 3.65
CA SER A 58 -15.60 15.12 4.59
C SER A 58 -15.03 15.04 6.00
N GLY A 59 -13.76 15.42 6.18
CA GLY A 59 -13.03 15.29 7.44
C GLY A 59 -12.66 13.85 7.80
N ARG A 60 -12.81 12.88 6.90
CA ARG A 60 -12.51 11.48 7.20
C ARG A 60 -10.99 11.23 7.18
N LYS A 61 -10.56 10.45 8.16
CA LYS A 61 -9.18 10.03 8.31
C LYS A 61 -9.12 8.54 8.59
N MET A 62 -8.23 7.83 7.90
CA MET A 62 -7.89 6.45 8.18
C MET A 62 -6.40 6.33 8.44
N THR A 63 -6.04 5.57 9.46
CA THR A 63 -4.64 5.17 9.70
C THR A 63 -4.54 3.67 9.71
N ILE A 64 -3.40 3.15 9.26
CA ILE A 64 -3.09 1.72 9.23
C ILE A 64 -1.78 1.51 9.96
N ALA A 65 -1.80 0.57 10.93
CA ALA A 65 -0.62 0.04 11.58
C ALA A 65 -0.58 -1.47 11.36
N THR A 66 0.58 -2.03 11.03
CA THR A 66 0.72 -3.45 10.75
C THR A 66 2.02 -4.02 11.26
N THR A 67 2.03 -5.33 11.54
CA THR A 67 3.25 -6.09 11.85
C THR A 67 3.93 -6.66 10.60
N ASN A 68 3.34 -6.49 9.42
CA ASN A 68 3.95 -6.89 8.16
C ASN A 68 5.14 -5.99 7.78
N GLN A 69 6.00 -6.48 6.91
CA GLN A 69 7.24 -5.78 6.54
C GLN A 69 7.07 -4.76 5.43
N SER A 70 5.98 -4.86 4.68
CA SER A 70 5.71 -3.99 3.54
C SER A 70 4.24 -3.63 3.41
N MET A 71 3.98 -2.67 2.55
CA MET A 71 2.65 -2.26 2.14
C MET A 71 2.65 -2.03 0.63
N VAL A 72 1.78 -2.73 -0.08
CA VAL A 72 1.55 -2.47 -1.49
C VAL A 72 0.47 -1.40 -1.61
N LEU A 73 0.71 -0.43 -2.47
CA LEU A 73 -0.29 0.55 -2.89
C LEU A 73 -0.59 0.35 -4.38
N PHE A 74 -1.84 0.06 -4.70
CA PHE A 74 -2.30 -0.10 -6.06
C PHE A 74 -3.45 0.87 -6.33
N SER A 75 -3.35 1.65 -7.42
CA SER A 75 -4.42 2.54 -7.87
C SER A 75 -5.14 1.98 -9.09
N THR A 76 -6.45 2.23 -9.18
CA THR A 76 -7.25 1.80 -10.34
C THR A 76 -7.05 2.69 -11.57
N THR A 77 -5.83 3.18 -11.78
CA THR A 77 -5.48 4.03 -12.93
C THR A 77 -5.68 3.25 -14.24
N GLY A 78 -6.39 3.86 -15.18
CA GLY A 78 -6.72 3.22 -16.45
C GLY A 78 -7.89 2.23 -16.40
N PHE A 79 -8.49 1.99 -15.24
CA PHE A 79 -9.67 1.12 -15.13
C PHE A 79 -10.92 1.90 -15.55
N GLU A 80 -11.36 1.64 -16.77
CA GLU A 80 -12.65 2.06 -17.29
C GLU A 80 -13.49 0.81 -17.53
N ALA A 81 -14.60 0.65 -16.82
CA ALA A 81 -15.39 -0.57 -16.90
C ALA A 81 -16.90 -0.26 -16.94
N PRO A 82 -17.69 -1.09 -17.66
CA PRO A 82 -19.13 -0.86 -17.82
C PRO A 82 -19.94 -1.34 -16.60
N PHE A 83 -19.39 -1.21 -15.41
CA PHE A 83 -20.09 -1.53 -14.18
C PHE A 83 -20.07 -0.35 -13.20
N SER A 84 -20.96 -0.40 -12.22
CA SER A 84 -21.05 0.60 -11.17
C SER A 84 -20.80 -0.02 -9.80
N ILE A 85 -20.16 0.75 -8.92
CA ILE A 85 -19.97 0.41 -7.51
C ILE A 85 -20.81 1.41 -6.70
N ASN A 86 -21.76 0.91 -5.90
CA ASN A 86 -22.66 1.75 -5.09
C ASN A 86 -23.38 2.83 -5.92
N GLY A 87 -23.79 2.51 -7.14
CA GLY A 87 -24.50 3.43 -8.03
C GLY A 87 -23.60 4.45 -8.76
N GLN A 88 -22.30 4.39 -8.58
CA GLN A 88 -21.32 5.22 -9.27
C GLN A 88 -20.62 4.42 -10.36
N ALA A 89 -20.54 4.97 -11.57
CA ALA A 89 -19.83 4.33 -12.66
C ALA A 89 -18.34 4.18 -12.32
N MET A 90 -17.75 3.07 -12.69
CA MET A 90 -16.31 2.85 -12.49
C MET A 90 -15.51 3.70 -13.48
N HIS A 91 -14.55 4.41 -12.94
CA HIS A 91 -13.61 5.26 -13.69
C HIS A 91 -12.18 5.06 -13.21
N SER A 92 -11.25 5.49 -14.04
CA SER A 92 -9.84 5.56 -13.68
C SER A 92 -9.65 6.34 -12.36
N ASN A 93 -8.76 5.85 -11.50
CA ASN A 93 -8.43 6.43 -10.19
C ASN A 93 -9.60 6.47 -9.18
N TYR A 94 -10.60 5.61 -9.36
CA TYR A 94 -11.76 5.54 -8.47
C TYR A 94 -11.49 4.76 -7.18
N GLY A 95 -10.42 4.00 -7.12
CA GLY A 95 -10.04 3.20 -5.98
C GLY A 95 -8.54 3.15 -5.72
N LEU A 96 -8.21 2.91 -4.46
CA LEU A 96 -6.86 2.63 -4.00
C LEU A 96 -6.91 1.34 -3.16
N ALA A 97 -6.16 0.31 -3.59
CA ALA A 97 -5.91 -0.84 -2.75
C ALA A 97 -4.68 -0.58 -1.87
N ILE A 98 -4.79 -0.95 -0.61
CA ILE A 98 -3.74 -0.80 0.40
C ILE A 98 -3.56 -2.15 1.05
N GLU A 99 -2.41 -2.77 0.82
CA GLU A 99 -2.18 -4.18 1.10
C GLU A 99 -0.99 -4.35 2.06
N PRO A 100 -1.23 -4.35 3.39
CA PRO A 100 -0.21 -4.71 4.36
C PRO A 100 0.15 -6.19 4.20
N GLN A 101 1.37 -6.49 3.79
CA GLN A 101 1.82 -7.84 3.50
C GLN A 101 3.34 -8.00 3.64
N GLU A 102 3.81 -9.24 3.53
CA GLU A 102 5.22 -9.52 3.32
C GLU A 102 5.63 -9.11 1.90
N TYR A 103 6.93 -8.99 1.67
CA TYR A 103 7.40 -8.60 0.33
C TYR A 103 6.90 -9.58 -0.74
N PRO A 104 6.34 -9.10 -1.84
CA PRO A 104 6.10 -9.94 -3.01
C PRO A 104 7.40 -10.64 -3.43
N ASP A 105 7.27 -11.88 -3.92
CA ASP A 105 8.39 -12.70 -4.36
C ASP A 105 9.47 -13.02 -3.29
N ILE A 106 9.16 -12.83 -2.02
CA ILE A 106 10.06 -13.10 -0.88
C ILE A 106 10.64 -14.53 -0.89
N VAL A 107 9.91 -15.48 -1.49
CA VAL A 107 10.35 -16.88 -1.60
C VAL A 107 11.63 -17.05 -2.40
N HIS A 108 11.91 -16.14 -3.33
CA HIS A 108 13.13 -16.10 -4.12
C HIS A 108 14.19 -15.16 -3.52
N HIS A 109 13.84 -14.44 -2.47
CA HIS A 109 14.69 -13.44 -1.82
C HIS A 109 14.86 -13.71 -0.31
N PRO A 110 15.58 -14.78 0.08
CA PRO A 110 15.69 -15.18 1.49
C PRO A 110 16.34 -14.10 2.38
N GLN A 111 17.06 -13.15 1.81
CA GLN A 111 17.64 -12.01 2.52
C GLN A 111 16.58 -10.99 2.99
N TRP A 112 15.36 -11.04 2.47
CA TRP A 112 14.26 -10.16 2.90
C TRP A 112 13.46 -10.76 4.06
N GLY A 113 13.66 -12.04 4.37
CA GLY A 113 12.93 -12.77 5.41
C GLY A 113 12.40 -14.10 4.92
N SER A 114 11.39 -14.62 5.60
CA SER A 114 10.79 -15.91 5.26
C SER A 114 9.30 -15.92 5.60
N ILE A 115 8.49 -16.45 4.68
CA ILE A 115 7.07 -16.75 4.88
C ILE A 115 6.84 -18.23 5.26
N LEU A 116 7.91 -18.99 5.45
CA LEU A 116 7.79 -20.39 5.85
C LEU A 116 7.24 -20.47 7.27
N LEU A 117 6.16 -21.21 7.43
CA LEU A 117 5.63 -21.56 8.76
C LEU A 117 6.20 -22.92 9.17
N PRO A 118 7.17 -22.98 10.11
CA PRO A 118 7.72 -24.23 10.58
C PRO A 118 6.64 -25.07 11.31
N ALA A 119 6.77 -26.39 11.21
CA ALA A 119 5.87 -27.29 11.93
C ALA A 119 5.83 -26.95 13.43
N ASN A 120 4.63 -27.00 14.01
CA ASN A 120 4.38 -26.71 15.43
C ASN A 120 4.76 -25.28 15.88
N LYS A 121 4.89 -24.34 14.94
CA LYS A 121 5.06 -22.91 15.23
C LYS A 121 3.79 -22.15 14.89
N LYS A 122 3.45 -21.18 15.74
CA LYS A 122 2.42 -20.18 15.46
C LYS A 122 3.08 -18.89 14.99
N GLN A 123 2.58 -18.33 13.92
CA GLN A 123 2.93 -16.99 13.46
C GLN A 123 1.67 -16.11 13.52
N THR A 124 1.84 -14.87 13.90
CA THR A 124 0.72 -13.93 14.02
C THR A 124 1.06 -12.66 13.24
N TYR A 125 0.19 -12.29 12.34
CA TYR A 125 0.19 -11.01 11.66
C TYR A 125 -1.00 -10.21 12.16
N GLN A 126 -0.78 -8.94 12.41
CA GLN A 126 -1.83 -8.03 12.85
C GLN A 126 -1.82 -6.77 12.01
N THR A 127 -3.01 -6.32 11.64
CA THR A 127 -3.22 -5.02 10.98
C THR A 127 -4.36 -4.32 11.71
N VAL A 128 -4.13 -3.07 12.08
CA VAL A 128 -5.10 -2.22 12.75
C VAL A 128 -5.49 -1.09 11.81
N TYR A 129 -6.76 -1.03 11.48
CA TYR A 129 -7.38 0.08 10.76
C TYR A 129 -8.10 0.96 11.77
N GLN A 130 -7.75 2.22 11.83
CA GLN A 130 -8.40 3.18 12.72
C GLN A 130 -9.03 4.30 11.91
N PHE A 131 -10.30 4.55 12.14
CA PHE A 131 -11.08 5.59 11.48
C PHE A 131 -11.40 6.72 12.46
N ASN A 132 -11.11 7.95 12.05
CA ASN A 132 -11.29 9.15 12.85
C ASN A 132 -11.87 10.29 11.98
N LEU A 133 -12.21 11.37 12.62
CA LEU A 133 -12.38 12.68 11.99
C LEU A 133 -11.09 13.50 12.16
N LEU A 134 -10.88 14.45 11.23
CA LEU A 134 -9.80 15.44 11.30
C LEU A 134 -10.00 16.42 12.43
#